data_33e3b9770ec7c19de4c668b35a310ff5
#
_entry.id   33e3b9770ec7c19de4c668b35a310ff5
#
_cell.length_a   1.000
_cell.length_b   1.000
_cell.length_c   1.000
_cell.angle_alpha   90.00
_cell.angle_beta   90.00
_cell.angle_gamma   90.00
#
_symmetry.space_group_name_H-M   'P 1'
#
loop_
_entity.id
_entity.type
_entity.pdbx_description
1 polymer ?
#
loop_
_entity_poly.entity_id
_entity_poly.type
_entity_poly.pdbx_seq_one_letter_code
_entity_poly.pdbx_strand_id
1 'polypeptide(L)'
;MSACMGMSRSIGTAGARAAYTGAVALAAAALGAGALASVAAAHASAGEAARPAPAHITMVARPAARRGPDGQMHDVYTHTALKATVGQRVIVTVYNYDTARHSFVAPDLRLTHVMPGTTRAGVPTKTTFSFTATKAGTYQWLCAMPCDDWSMAHASYMAGTITVARA
;
A
#
# COMPACT_ATOMS: atom_id res chain seq x y z
N MET A 1 -14.31 -26.77 -30.64
CA MET A 1 -13.21 -27.68 -30.93
C MET A 1 -12.06 -26.86 -31.45
N SER A 2 -11.08 -26.57 -30.65
CA SER A 2 -9.73 -26.21 -31.06
C SER A 2 -8.86 -26.20 -29.79
N ALA A 3 -8.02 -27.17 -29.71
CA ALA A 3 -7.01 -27.37 -28.68
C ALA A 3 -5.83 -26.46 -29.00
N CYS A 4 -5.29 -25.79 -28.00
CA CYS A 4 -3.94 -25.21 -28.02
C CYS A 4 -3.06 -25.91 -27.01
N MET A 5 -2.08 -26.59 -27.56
CA MET A 5 -1.03 -27.37 -26.93
C MET A 5 -0.12 -26.53 -26.08
N GLY A 6 0.34 -27.13 -24.98
CA GLY A 6 1.39 -26.62 -24.10
C GLY A 6 2.77 -26.62 -24.75
N MET A 7 3.60 -25.68 -24.30
CA MET A 7 5.04 -25.76 -24.43
C MET A 7 5.70 -25.55 -23.07
N SER A 8 6.10 -26.69 -22.50
CA SER A 8 7.04 -26.79 -21.39
C SER A 8 8.43 -26.46 -21.91
N ARG A 9 9.14 -25.51 -21.27
CA ARG A 9 10.58 -25.34 -21.43
C ARG A 9 11.25 -25.43 -20.07
N SER A 10 11.85 -26.58 -19.85
CA SER A 10 12.90 -26.81 -18.86
C SER A 10 14.13 -26.04 -19.27
N ILE A 11 14.74 -25.27 -18.38
CA ILE A 11 16.13 -24.81 -18.53
C ILE A 11 16.87 -25.14 -17.25
N GLY A 12 17.91 -25.87 -17.49
CA GLY A 12 18.79 -26.58 -16.64
C GLY A 12 19.65 -25.70 -15.73
N THR A 13 20.01 -26.35 -14.67
CA THR A 13 21.01 -26.00 -13.66
C THR A 13 22.42 -26.10 -14.25
N ALA A 14 23.24 -25.05 -14.05
CA ALA A 14 24.69 -25.17 -14.13
C ALA A 14 25.29 -24.48 -12.88
N GLY A 15 25.84 -25.32 -12.01
CA GLY A 15 26.60 -24.91 -10.84
C GLY A 15 28.00 -24.48 -11.22
N ALA A 16 28.52 -23.49 -10.51
CA ALA A 16 29.95 -23.21 -10.45
C ALA A 16 30.33 -23.00 -8.98
N ARG A 17 30.95 -24.00 -8.38
CA ARG A 17 31.67 -23.92 -7.11
C ARG A 17 33.09 -23.41 -7.40
N ALA A 18 33.44 -22.24 -6.92
CA ALA A 18 34.83 -21.80 -6.85
C ALA A 18 35.36 -22.08 -5.43
N ALA A 19 36.26 -23.03 -5.33
CA ALA A 19 37.05 -23.29 -4.14
C ALA A 19 38.22 -22.30 -4.13
N TYR A 20 38.37 -21.51 -3.10
CA TYR A 20 39.60 -20.75 -2.80
C TYR A 20 40.33 -21.43 -1.64
N THR A 21 41.40 -22.16 -1.97
CA THR A 21 42.46 -22.56 -1.05
C THR A 21 43.51 -21.44 -1.09
N GLY A 22 43.75 -20.76 0.00
CA GLY A 22 44.77 -19.73 0.12
C GLY A 22 45.54 -19.90 1.43
N ALA A 23 46.82 -20.08 1.28
CA ALA A 23 47.84 -20.52 2.19
C ALA A 23 48.01 -19.67 3.46
N VAL A 24 48.34 -20.38 4.56
CA VAL A 24 48.82 -19.88 5.82
C VAL A 24 50.30 -19.47 5.66
N ALA A 25 50.63 -18.23 5.89
CA ALA A 25 52.00 -17.78 6.11
C ALA A 25 52.15 -17.32 7.57
N LEU A 26 52.89 -18.11 8.36
CA LEU A 26 53.41 -17.70 9.67
C LEU A 26 54.58 -16.76 9.43
N ALA A 27 54.57 -15.58 10.02
CA ALA A 27 55.75 -14.77 10.25
C ALA A 27 55.78 -14.31 11.72
N ALA A 28 56.90 -14.59 12.38
CA ALA A 28 57.14 -14.41 13.82
C ALA A 28 57.57 -12.99 14.14
N ALA A 29 57.16 -12.53 15.32
CA ALA A 29 57.81 -11.70 16.33
C ALA A 29 58.54 -10.40 15.93
N ALA A 30 58.01 -9.27 16.43
CA ALA A 30 58.82 -8.19 17.03
C ALA A 30 58.02 -7.50 18.14
N LEU A 31 58.56 -7.57 19.33
CA LEU A 31 58.12 -6.84 20.54
C LEU A 31 58.38 -5.35 20.33
N GLY A 32 57.32 -4.57 20.19
CA GLY A 32 57.35 -3.11 20.23
C GLY A 32 56.29 -2.62 21.18
N ALA A 33 56.71 -2.11 22.37
CA ALA A 33 55.84 -1.39 23.28
C ALA A 33 55.39 -0.08 22.58
N GLY A 34 54.20 -0.05 22.04
CA GLY A 34 53.58 1.12 21.41
C GLY A 34 52.24 1.39 22.03
N ALA A 35 52.05 2.61 22.51
CA ALA A 35 50.86 3.13 23.17
C ALA A 35 49.56 2.71 22.52
N LEU A 36 48.66 2.12 23.31
CA LEU A 36 47.27 1.84 22.93
C LEU A 36 46.51 3.17 22.80
N ALA A 37 46.58 3.79 21.64
CA ALA A 37 45.61 4.82 21.28
C ALA A 37 44.27 4.12 21.00
N SER A 38 43.39 4.14 21.99
CA SER A 38 42.00 3.72 21.82
C SER A 38 41.30 4.67 20.84
N VAL A 39 41.29 4.31 19.58
CA VAL A 39 40.39 4.94 18.59
C VAL A 39 38.98 4.50 18.94
N ALA A 40 38.30 5.28 19.78
CA ALA A 40 36.86 5.17 19.95
C ALA A 40 36.26 5.55 18.62
N ALA A 41 35.91 4.52 17.79
CA ALA A 41 35.11 4.70 16.62
C ALA A 41 33.72 5.21 17.07
N ALA A 42 33.54 6.53 16.98
CA ALA A 42 32.24 7.14 17.13
C ALA A 42 31.38 6.58 15.98
N HIS A 43 30.63 5.55 16.29
CA HIS A 43 29.53 5.13 15.42
C HIS A 43 28.53 6.27 15.49
N ALA A 44 28.63 7.23 14.55
CA ALA A 44 27.57 8.15 14.26
C ALA A 44 26.37 7.26 13.83
N SER A 45 25.45 7.01 14.75
CA SER A 45 24.14 6.48 14.43
C SER A 45 23.53 7.46 13.43
N ALA A 46 23.60 7.13 12.14
CA ALA A 46 22.81 7.81 11.14
C ALA A 46 21.36 7.73 11.64
N GLY A 47 20.85 8.85 12.17
CA GLY A 47 19.52 8.91 12.75
C GLY A 47 18.55 8.38 11.70
N GLU A 48 17.99 7.20 11.94
CA GLU A 48 16.89 6.66 11.14
C GLU A 48 15.78 7.70 11.18
N ALA A 49 15.54 8.34 10.05
CA ALA A 49 14.52 9.37 9.94
C ALA A 49 13.21 8.75 10.46
N ALA A 50 12.68 9.31 11.55
CA ALA A 50 11.54 8.76 12.24
C ALA A 50 10.38 8.61 11.24
N ARG A 51 9.88 7.37 11.06
CA ARG A 51 8.77 7.08 10.16
C ARG A 51 7.55 7.89 10.58
N PRO A 52 6.85 8.56 9.63
CA PRO A 52 5.66 9.32 9.96
C PRO A 52 4.62 8.48 10.72
N ALA A 53 3.97 9.08 11.72
CA ALA A 53 2.91 8.42 12.46
C ALA A 53 1.80 7.94 11.52
N PRO A 54 1.14 6.80 11.80
CA PRO A 54 0.05 6.30 10.97
C PRO A 54 -1.09 7.31 10.85
N ALA A 55 -1.64 7.47 9.63
CA ALA A 55 -2.87 8.20 9.40
C ALA A 55 -4.06 7.26 9.51
N HIS A 56 -5.09 7.66 10.27
CA HIS A 56 -6.35 6.92 10.39
C HIS A 56 -7.45 7.67 9.65
N ILE A 57 -8.09 7.01 8.70
CA ILE A 57 -9.16 7.56 7.88
C ILE A 57 -10.41 6.71 8.08
N THR A 58 -11.51 7.38 8.43
CA THR A 58 -12.82 6.73 8.50
C THR A 58 -13.68 7.20 7.34
N MET A 59 -14.21 6.27 6.58
CA MET A 59 -15.12 6.50 5.47
C MET A 59 -16.45 5.80 5.74
N VAL A 60 -17.52 6.37 5.19
CA VAL A 60 -18.84 5.75 5.21
C VAL A 60 -19.35 5.64 3.78
N ALA A 61 -19.74 4.45 3.35
CA ALA A 61 -20.50 4.22 2.12
C ALA A 61 -21.98 4.30 2.44
N ARG A 62 -22.70 5.16 1.72
CA ARG A 62 -24.15 5.37 1.89
C ARG A 62 -24.85 5.31 0.54
N PRO A 63 -25.90 4.49 0.44
CA PRO A 63 -26.73 4.46 -0.78
C PRO A 63 -27.58 5.72 -0.87
N ALA A 64 -27.81 6.20 -2.08
CA ALA A 64 -28.72 7.30 -2.42
C ALA A 64 -28.61 8.52 -1.47
N ALA A 65 -27.37 8.90 -1.10
CA ALA A 65 -27.17 9.88 -0.04
C ALA A 65 -26.86 11.30 -0.54
N ARG A 66 -26.63 11.49 -1.84
CA ARG A 66 -26.36 12.80 -2.42
C ARG A 66 -27.05 12.98 -3.75
N ARG A 67 -27.72 14.14 -3.94
CA ARG A 67 -28.31 14.49 -5.22
C ARG A 67 -27.22 14.90 -6.22
N GLY A 68 -27.28 14.32 -7.42
CA GLY A 68 -26.43 14.68 -8.55
C GLY A 68 -26.97 15.88 -9.33
N PRO A 69 -26.17 16.45 -10.23
CA PRO A 69 -26.62 17.49 -11.17
C PRO A 69 -27.68 16.96 -12.17
N ASP A 70 -27.79 15.66 -12.34
CA ASP A 70 -28.84 14.99 -13.10
C ASP A 70 -30.20 14.94 -12.36
N GLY A 71 -30.22 15.43 -11.10
CA GLY A 71 -31.41 15.45 -10.26
C GLY A 71 -31.71 14.14 -9.52
N GLN A 72 -30.91 13.08 -9.74
CA GLN A 72 -31.08 11.78 -9.07
C GLN A 72 -30.30 11.74 -7.74
N MET A 73 -30.70 10.81 -6.88
CA MET A 73 -29.96 10.52 -5.63
C MET A 73 -28.94 9.40 -5.91
N HIS A 74 -27.71 9.63 -5.47
CA HIS A 74 -26.57 8.76 -5.77
C HIS A 74 -25.85 8.26 -4.53
N ASP A 75 -25.18 7.14 -4.69
CA ASP A 75 -24.31 6.55 -3.69
C ASP A 75 -23.06 7.41 -3.47
N VAL A 76 -22.59 7.46 -2.23
CA VAL A 76 -21.40 8.25 -1.89
C VAL A 76 -20.49 7.56 -0.87
N TYR A 77 -19.21 7.87 -0.97
CA TYR A 77 -18.28 7.81 0.15
C TYR A 77 -18.16 9.19 0.82
N THR A 78 -18.12 9.24 2.15
CA THR A 78 -18.05 10.51 2.90
C THR A 78 -16.71 11.22 2.75
N HIS A 79 -15.63 10.49 2.51
CA HIS A 79 -14.29 11.04 2.32
C HIS A 79 -13.73 10.55 0.99
N THR A 80 -13.61 11.46 0.03
CA THR A 80 -13.14 11.14 -1.32
C THR A 80 -11.77 11.73 -1.65
N ALA A 81 -11.27 12.68 -0.83
CA ALA A 81 -9.94 13.26 -0.93
C ALA A 81 -9.09 12.84 0.28
N LEU A 82 -8.25 11.82 0.11
CA LEU A 82 -7.38 11.31 1.15
C LEU A 82 -6.01 11.98 1.06
N LYS A 83 -5.34 12.15 2.21
CA LYS A 83 -4.00 12.74 2.29
C LYS A 83 -3.06 11.83 3.06
N ALA A 84 -1.81 11.75 2.61
CA ALA A 84 -0.71 11.04 3.26
C ALA A 84 0.63 11.72 2.95
N THR A 85 1.70 11.29 3.64
CA THR A 85 3.08 11.63 3.30
C THR A 85 3.85 10.36 2.91
N VAL A 86 4.94 10.52 2.17
CA VAL A 86 5.82 9.40 1.81
C VAL A 86 6.31 8.67 3.07
N GLY A 87 6.27 7.35 3.06
CA GLY A 87 6.63 6.50 4.21
C GLY A 87 5.51 6.32 5.24
N GLN A 88 4.44 7.11 5.18
CA GLN A 88 3.33 7.00 6.11
C GLN A 88 2.48 5.77 5.86
N ARG A 89 2.16 5.04 6.92
CA ARG A 89 1.12 4.01 6.91
C ARG A 89 -0.25 4.67 7.01
N VAL A 90 -1.13 4.39 6.07
CA VAL A 90 -2.52 4.84 6.07
C VAL A 90 -3.41 3.66 6.43
N ILE A 91 -4.27 3.84 7.43
CA ILE A 91 -5.24 2.85 7.90
C ILE A 91 -6.62 3.40 7.57
N VAL A 92 -7.34 2.71 6.68
CA VAL A 92 -8.68 3.11 6.23
C VAL A 92 -9.70 2.17 6.86
N THR A 93 -10.68 2.73 7.55
CA THR A 93 -11.85 2.01 8.05
C THR A 93 -13.07 2.48 7.28
N VAL A 94 -13.78 1.56 6.65
CA VAL A 94 -15.00 1.83 5.88
C VAL A 94 -16.18 1.18 6.59
N TYR A 95 -17.22 1.97 6.83
CA TYR A 95 -18.53 1.51 7.29
C TYR A 95 -19.49 1.53 6.11
N ASN A 96 -19.92 0.36 5.65
CA ASN A 96 -20.86 0.24 4.54
C ASN A 96 -22.30 0.05 5.07
N TYR A 97 -23.14 1.06 4.84
CA TYR A 97 -24.57 1.04 5.18
C TYR A 97 -25.47 0.55 4.04
N ASP A 98 -24.87 0.26 2.88
CA ASP A 98 -25.58 -0.26 1.73
C ASP A 98 -25.70 -1.78 1.76
N THR A 99 -26.77 -2.32 1.23
CA THR A 99 -26.91 -3.76 0.97
C THR A 99 -26.04 -4.22 -0.20
N ALA A 100 -25.68 -3.32 -1.09
CA ALA A 100 -24.72 -3.56 -2.16
C ALA A 100 -23.29 -3.67 -1.63
N ARG A 101 -22.46 -4.45 -2.33
CA ARG A 101 -21.03 -4.49 -2.11
C ARG A 101 -20.38 -3.31 -2.80
N HIS A 102 -19.43 -2.69 -2.10
CA HIS A 102 -18.58 -1.64 -2.68
C HIS A 102 -17.12 -2.08 -2.71
N SER A 103 -16.27 -1.29 -3.34
CA SER A 103 -14.83 -1.52 -3.32
C SER A 103 -14.05 -0.21 -3.23
N PHE A 104 -12.78 -0.34 -2.82
CA PHE A 104 -11.78 0.70 -2.88
C PHE A 104 -10.66 0.20 -3.77
N VAL A 105 -10.56 0.72 -4.97
CA VAL A 105 -9.56 0.31 -5.97
C VAL A 105 -8.72 1.51 -6.36
N ALA A 106 -7.41 1.42 -6.13
CA ALA A 106 -6.42 2.41 -6.55
C ALA A 106 -5.30 1.68 -7.31
N PRO A 107 -5.41 1.52 -8.65
CA PRO A 107 -4.53 0.68 -9.45
C PRO A 107 -3.05 1.07 -9.34
N ASP A 108 -2.75 2.37 -9.37
CA ASP A 108 -1.38 2.89 -9.31
C ASP A 108 -0.69 2.63 -7.95
N LEU A 109 -1.49 2.37 -6.91
CA LEU A 109 -1.01 1.95 -5.59
C LEU A 109 -1.17 0.43 -5.37
N ARG A 110 -1.64 -0.31 -6.38
CA ARG A 110 -1.94 -1.76 -6.33
C ARG A 110 -2.87 -2.14 -5.18
N LEU A 111 -3.87 -1.28 -4.93
CA LEU A 111 -4.86 -1.51 -3.88
C LEU A 111 -6.17 -2.00 -4.48
N THR A 112 -6.70 -3.06 -3.88
CA THR A 112 -8.05 -3.57 -4.19
C THR A 112 -8.63 -4.17 -2.92
N HIS A 113 -9.68 -3.54 -2.40
CA HIS A 113 -10.39 -3.99 -1.20
C HIS A 113 -11.90 -3.97 -1.46
N VAL A 114 -12.57 -5.05 -1.08
CA VAL A 114 -14.02 -5.18 -1.19
C VAL A 114 -14.65 -4.98 0.18
N MET A 115 -15.67 -4.15 0.25
CA MET A 115 -16.52 -3.94 1.42
C MET A 115 -17.82 -4.70 1.22
N PRO A 116 -18.11 -5.73 2.03
CA PRO A 116 -19.39 -6.44 1.98
C PRO A 116 -20.57 -5.51 2.22
N GLY A 117 -21.70 -5.78 1.57
CA GLY A 117 -22.97 -5.13 1.88
C GLY A 117 -23.47 -5.49 3.26
N THR A 118 -24.36 -4.65 3.83
CA THR A 118 -25.03 -5.00 5.08
C THR A 118 -26.28 -5.87 4.81
N THR A 119 -26.54 -6.79 5.72
CA THR A 119 -27.80 -7.57 5.73
C THR A 119 -28.83 -7.01 6.70
N ARG A 120 -28.48 -5.95 7.46
CA ARG A 120 -29.30 -5.41 8.53
C ARG A 120 -29.41 -3.89 8.39
N ALA A 121 -30.61 -3.40 8.17
CA ALA A 121 -30.87 -1.97 8.04
C ALA A 121 -30.33 -1.18 9.23
N GLY A 122 -29.64 -0.09 8.96
CA GLY A 122 -29.05 0.79 9.99
C GLY A 122 -27.80 0.26 10.69
N VAL A 123 -27.37 -0.98 10.42
CA VAL A 123 -26.15 -1.57 11.00
C VAL A 123 -25.14 -1.78 9.88
N PRO A 124 -24.03 -1.00 9.82
CA PRO A 124 -23.07 -1.12 8.74
C PRO A 124 -22.21 -2.38 8.90
N THR A 125 -21.71 -2.89 7.77
CA THR A 125 -20.53 -3.74 7.79
C THR A 125 -19.29 -2.86 7.95
N LYS A 126 -18.26 -3.38 8.64
CA LYS A 126 -16.99 -2.69 8.86
C LYS A 126 -15.88 -3.43 8.14
N THR A 127 -15.14 -2.73 7.32
CA THR A 127 -13.91 -3.21 6.68
C THR A 127 -12.75 -2.29 7.04
N THR A 128 -11.61 -2.86 7.42
CA THR A 128 -10.40 -2.08 7.69
C THR A 128 -9.25 -2.64 6.85
N PHE A 129 -8.52 -1.77 6.16
CA PHE A 129 -7.33 -2.11 5.41
C PHE A 129 -6.25 -1.04 5.60
N SER A 130 -5.03 -1.33 5.19
CA SER A 130 -3.95 -0.34 5.27
C SER A 130 -2.99 -0.46 4.09
N PHE A 131 -2.34 0.65 3.77
CA PHE A 131 -1.26 0.72 2.80
C PHE A 131 -0.18 1.68 3.28
N THR A 132 0.99 1.60 2.66
CA THR A 132 2.06 2.58 2.89
C THR A 132 2.26 3.40 1.62
N ALA A 133 2.21 4.72 1.77
CA ALA A 133 2.45 5.64 0.67
C ALA A 133 3.96 5.70 0.39
N THR A 134 4.42 5.16 -0.74
CA THR A 134 5.86 5.01 -1.05
C THR A 134 6.41 6.09 -1.98
N LYS A 135 5.55 6.81 -2.69
CA LYS A 135 5.94 7.83 -3.68
C LYS A 135 4.99 9.02 -3.62
N ALA A 136 5.54 10.24 -3.66
CA ALA A 136 4.74 11.45 -3.74
C ALA A 136 3.98 11.53 -5.08
N GLY A 137 2.76 12.03 -5.04
CA GLY A 137 1.88 12.14 -6.21
C GLY A 137 0.41 12.21 -5.84
N THR A 138 -0.43 12.32 -6.85
CA THR A 138 -1.89 12.20 -6.71
C THR A 138 -2.35 10.97 -7.46
N TYR A 139 -3.05 10.09 -6.76
CA TYR A 139 -3.50 8.79 -7.22
C TYR A 139 -5.03 8.77 -7.23
N GLN A 140 -5.61 8.23 -8.29
CA GLN A 140 -7.05 8.04 -8.36
C GLN A 140 -7.46 6.74 -7.65
N TRP A 141 -8.63 6.76 -7.04
CA TRP A 141 -9.30 5.57 -6.55
C TRP A 141 -10.79 5.63 -6.88
N LEU A 142 -11.43 4.47 -6.99
CA LEU A 142 -12.86 4.36 -7.31
C LEU A 142 -13.46 3.09 -6.70
N CYS A 143 -14.79 3.07 -6.61
CA CYS A 143 -15.55 1.83 -6.50
C CYS A 143 -15.59 1.15 -7.88
N ALA A 144 -15.16 -0.11 -7.97
CA ALA A 144 -15.21 -0.91 -9.19
C ALA A 144 -16.24 -2.06 -9.09
N MET A 145 -17.10 -2.04 -8.08
CA MET A 145 -18.23 -2.97 -7.96
C MET A 145 -19.46 -2.36 -8.66
N PRO A 146 -20.30 -3.18 -9.30
CA PRO A 146 -21.55 -2.69 -9.87
C PRO A 146 -22.49 -2.24 -8.73
N CYS A 147 -22.52 -0.94 -8.46
CA CYS A 147 -23.37 -0.29 -7.46
C CYS A 147 -24.18 0.85 -8.09
N ASP A 148 -23.58 1.98 -8.36
CA ASP A 148 -24.18 3.15 -9.00
C ASP A 148 -23.23 3.62 -10.11
N ASP A 149 -23.53 3.29 -11.35
CA ASP A 149 -22.66 3.58 -12.50
C ASP A 149 -22.37 5.06 -12.66
N TRP A 150 -23.35 5.91 -12.36
CA TRP A 150 -23.16 7.35 -12.39
C TRP A 150 -22.17 7.80 -11.32
N SER A 151 -22.35 7.37 -10.08
CA SER A 151 -21.46 7.73 -8.95
C SER A 151 -20.02 7.25 -9.14
N MET A 152 -19.85 6.09 -9.78
CA MET A 152 -18.50 5.54 -10.05
C MET A 152 -17.73 6.38 -11.06
N ALA A 153 -18.43 7.04 -11.99
CA ALA A 153 -17.83 7.92 -12.99
C ALA A 153 -17.62 9.37 -12.51
N HIS A 154 -18.17 9.74 -11.34
CA HIS A 154 -18.14 11.11 -10.86
C HIS A 154 -17.31 11.26 -9.59
N ALA A 155 -16.26 12.09 -9.68
CA ALA A 155 -15.42 12.43 -8.52
C ALA A 155 -16.28 12.99 -7.37
N SER A 156 -15.85 12.71 -6.14
CA SER A 156 -16.54 13.09 -4.90
C SER A 156 -17.80 12.29 -4.57
N TYR A 157 -18.19 11.31 -5.37
CA TYR A 157 -19.24 10.32 -5.07
C TYR A 157 -18.61 8.99 -4.68
N MET A 158 -18.48 8.05 -5.62
CA MET A 158 -17.86 6.75 -5.39
C MET A 158 -16.44 6.66 -5.96
N ALA A 159 -15.84 7.80 -6.27
CA ALA A 159 -14.47 7.96 -6.74
C ALA A 159 -13.81 9.18 -6.09
N GLY A 160 -12.48 9.17 -6.01
CA GLY A 160 -11.73 10.24 -5.40
C GLY A 160 -10.23 10.16 -5.61
N THR A 161 -9.48 10.85 -4.76
CA THR A 161 -8.03 10.98 -4.87
C THR A 161 -7.32 10.64 -3.57
N ILE A 162 -6.07 10.19 -3.69
CA ILE A 162 -5.09 10.08 -2.60
C ILE A 162 -3.92 11.00 -2.96
N THR A 163 -3.74 12.08 -2.21
CA THR A 163 -2.59 12.97 -2.39
C THR A 163 -1.50 12.60 -1.40
N VAL A 164 -0.36 12.21 -1.90
CA VAL A 164 0.84 11.87 -1.11
C VAL A 164 1.85 12.99 -1.24
N ALA A 165 2.10 13.71 -0.15
CA ALA A 165 3.12 14.74 -0.07
C ALA A 165 4.52 14.14 0.14
N ARG A 166 5.57 14.86 -0.19
CA ARG A 166 6.94 14.53 0.25
C ARG A 166 7.02 14.65 1.77
N ALA A 167 7.86 13.81 2.38
CA ALA A 167 8.18 13.92 3.81
C ALA A 167 9.07 15.12 4.08
#